data_879ef404d2284b3b3d2e9bddf5e1fce7
#
_entry.id   879ef404d2284b3b3d2e9bddf5e1fce7
#
_cell.length_a   1.000
_cell.length_b   1.000
_cell.length_c   1.000
_cell.angle_alpha   90.00
_cell.angle_beta   90.00
_cell.angle_gamma   90.00
#
_symmetry.space_group_name_H-M   'P 1'
#
loop_
_entity.id
_entity.type
_entity.pdbx_description
1 polymer ?
#
loop_
_entity_poly.entity_id
_entity_poly.type
_entity_poly.pdbx_seq_one_letter_code
_entity_poly.pdbx_strand_id
1 'polypeptide(L)'
;MPTTWYSINWHNALKIMIPVLFARRDSAYKNADVFDVYDIDRNALTYEGGSPVIAHPPCRAWGKLSHMAKPREGEKALALWAVGVVRKNKGILEHPNGSKLWKAAGLPRGEEVDEYGGFTIEIDQYDFGHVAPKKTLLYIVGTTKDKIPTLPPKNTAKPLRSIAGNIKGTVRCTQYQREYTPDKLIDFFRKIIESMED
;
A
#
# COMPACT_ATOMS: atom_id res chain seq x y z
N MET A 1 43.11 20.95 -33.66
CA MET A 1 41.69 21.12 -33.29
C MET A 1 41.43 20.22 -32.12
N PRO A 2 41.13 20.71 -30.91
CA PRO A 2 40.84 19.88 -29.78
C PRO A 2 39.33 19.59 -29.75
N THR A 3 38.97 18.31 -29.80
CA THR A 3 37.62 17.78 -29.61
C THR A 3 37.24 17.88 -28.12
N THR A 4 36.39 18.84 -27.80
CA THR A 4 35.82 19.02 -26.46
C THR A 4 34.79 17.92 -26.25
N TRP A 5 35.09 16.93 -25.40
CA TRP A 5 34.12 15.99 -24.89
C TRP A 5 33.26 16.72 -23.87
N TYR A 6 31.98 16.96 -24.20
CA TYR A 6 30.99 17.40 -23.24
C TYR A 6 30.72 16.22 -22.29
N SER A 7 31.22 16.34 -21.07
CA SER A 7 30.83 15.45 -19.97
C SER A 7 29.34 15.68 -19.66
N ILE A 8 28.48 14.75 -20.07
CA ILE A 8 27.09 14.75 -19.69
C ILE A 8 27.05 14.51 -18.18
N ASN A 9 26.62 15.51 -17.46
CA ASN A 9 26.51 15.49 -16.00
C ASN A 9 25.22 14.73 -15.64
N TRP A 10 25.34 13.44 -15.35
CA TRP A 10 24.22 12.53 -14.97
C TRP A 10 23.57 12.87 -13.61
N HIS A 11 23.92 14.01 -12.98
CA HIS A 11 23.35 14.43 -11.69
C HIS A 11 21.92 14.99 -11.77
N ASN A 12 21.30 15.03 -12.95
CA ASN A 12 19.90 15.35 -13.16
C ASN A 12 19.07 14.13 -13.61
N ALA A 13 19.34 12.94 -13.06
CA ALA A 13 18.36 11.86 -13.12
C ALA A 13 17.08 12.38 -12.44
N LEU A 14 16.02 12.55 -13.21
CA LEU A 14 14.70 12.88 -12.70
C LEU A 14 14.41 11.91 -11.56
N LYS A 15 14.36 12.41 -10.33
CA LYS A 15 14.05 11.62 -9.16
C LYS A 15 12.66 11.01 -9.39
N ILE A 16 12.62 9.71 -9.74
CA ILE A 16 11.34 9.02 -9.97
C ILE A 16 10.61 9.03 -8.64
N MET A 17 9.52 9.79 -8.58
CA MET A 17 8.66 9.83 -7.40
C MET A 17 7.76 8.61 -7.40
N ILE A 18 7.56 8.00 -6.24
CA ILE A 18 6.69 6.84 -6.05
C ILE A 18 5.24 7.34 -5.89
N PRO A 19 4.33 7.07 -6.83
CA PRO A 19 2.92 7.44 -6.70
C PRO A 19 2.26 6.67 -5.56
N VAL A 20 1.57 7.39 -4.67
CA VAL A 20 0.79 6.82 -3.56
C VAL A 20 -0.68 7.15 -3.76
N LEU A 21 -1.47 6.18 -4.16
CA LEU A 21 -2.87 6.34 -4.53
C LEU A 21 -3.80 6.11 -3.35
N PHE A 22 -4.84 6.94 -3.23
CA PHE A 22 -5.82 6.89 -2.14
C PHE A 22 -5.23 7.12 -0.75
N ALA A 23 -4.18 7.90 -0.65
CA ALA A 23 -3.62 8.30 0.63
C ALA A 23 -4.60 9.18 1.41
N ARG A 24 -4.44 9.24 2.73
CA ARG A 24 -5.13 10.23 3.55
C ARG A 24 -4.59 11.64 3.25
N ARG A 25 -5.45 12.66 3.47
CA ARG A 25 -5.06 14.08 3.33
C ARG A 25 -3.87 14.46 4.22
N ASP A 26 -3.81 13.88 5.42
CA ASP A 26 -2.77 14.06 6.44
C ASP A 26 -1.81 12.86 6.52
N SER A 27 -1.57 12.19 5.39
CA SER A 27 -0.73 11.01 5.33
C SER A 27 0.75 11.34 5.56
N ALA A 28 1.44 10.47 6.31
CA ALA A 28 2.87 10.56 6.55
C ALA A 28 3.73 10.41 5.27
N TYR A 29 3.19 9.88 4.18
CA TYR A 29 3.87 9.90 2.88
C TYR A 29 4.25 11.31 2.41
N LYS A 30 3.49 12.33 2.81
CA LYS A 30 3.76 13.74 2.46
C LYS A 30 4.99 14.33 3.15
N ASN A 31 5.55 13.63 4.14
CA ASN A 31 6.74 14.06 4.86
C ASN A 31 8.06 13.75 4.11
N ALA A 32 7.99 13.09 2.95
CA ALA A 32 9.18 12.72 2.18
C ALA A 32 8.97 12.99 0.68
N ASP A 33 9.93 13.73 0.08
CA ASP A 33 9.90 14.15 -1.33
C ASP A 33 10.01 13.02 -2.36
N VAL A 34 10.16 11.77 -1.89
CA VAL A 34 10.21 10.59 -2.76
C VAL A 34 8.81 10.11 -3.19
N PHE A 35 7.76 10.60 -2.54
CA PHE A 35 6.40 10.17 -2.83
C PHE A 35 5.59 11.26 -3.56
N ASP A 36 4.86 10.84 -4.60
CA ASP A 36 3.87 11.63 -5.31
C ASP A 36 2.46 11.23 -4.83
N VAL A 37 1.88 12.02 -3.92
CA VAL A 37 0.71 11.61 -3.13
C VAL A 37 -0.60 12.05 -3.77
N TYR A 38 -1.46 11.08 -4.09
CA TYR A 38 -2.83 11.25 -4.55
C TYR A 38 -3.80 10.99 -3.39
N ASP A 39 -4.23 12.06 -2.76
CA ASP A 39 -5.25 12.04 -1.71
C ASP A 39 -6.65 12.42 -2.23
N ILE A 40 -7.57 12.80 -1.34
CA ILE A 40 -8.93 13.19 -1.71
C ILE A 40 -8.97 14.50 -2.52
N ASP A 41 -7.98 15.37 -2.35
CA ASP A 41 -7.91 16.66 -3.06
C ASP A 41 -7.29 16.47 -4.46
N ARG A 42 -6.32 15.56 -4.58
CA ARG A 42 -5.74 15.11 -5.84
C ARG A 42 -6.26 13.71 -6.17
N ASN A 43 -7.34 13.65 -6.91
CA ASN A 43 -8.05 12.42 -7.23
C ASN A 43 -7.12 11.33 -7.80
N ALA A 44 -7.06 10.15 -7.13
CA ALA A 44 -6.25 9.02 -7.60
C ALA A 44 -6.59 8.54 -9.02
N LEU A 45 -7.82 8.76 -9.48
CA LEU A 45 -8.25 8.42 -10.85
C LEU A 45 -7.57 9.26 -11.93
N THR A 46 -6.88 10.35 -11.57
CA THR A 46 -6.09 11.17 -12.50
C THR A 46 -4.65 10.63 -12.68
N TYR A 47 -4.29 9.52 -12.04
CA TYR A 47 -3.00 8.89 -12.25
C TYR A 47 -2.91 8.27 -13.65
N GLU A 48 -1.94 8.71 -14.44
CA GLU A 48 -1.80 8.32 -15.86
C GLU A 48 -0.95 7.05 -16.07
N GLY A 49 -0.23 6.60 -15.04
CA GLY A 49 0.65 5.43 -15.11
C GLY A 49 2.12 5.79 -15.28
N GLY A 50 2.94 4.79 -15.63
CA GLY A 50 4.34 4.96 -16.00
C GLY A 50 5.36 4.61 -14.91
N SER A 51 4.94 4.36 -13.68
CA SER A 51 5.83 3.91 -12.58
C SER A 51 5.12 3.01 -11.59
N PRO A 52 5.85 2.19 -10.81
CA PRO A 52 5.28 1.36 -9.77
C PRO A 52 4.56 2.19 -8.70
N VAL A 53 3.41 1.70 -8.21
CA VAL A 53 2.53 2.44 -7.31
C VAL A 53 2.37 1.78 -5.95
N ILE A 54 2.05 2.58 -4.92
CA ILE A 54 1.50 2.12 -3.65
C ILE A 54 0.02 2.54 -3.61
N ALA A 55 -0.89 1.59 -3.46
CA ALA A 55 -2.32 1.85 -3.48
C ALA A 55 -3.03 1.44 -2.18
N HIS A 56 -3.77 2.38 -1.58
CA HIS A 56 -4.59 2.20 -0.36
C HIS A 56 -6.08 2.42 -0.65
N PRO A 57 -6.71 1.64 -1.54
CA PRO A 57 -8.08 1.91 -1.95
C PRO A 57 -9.07 1.78 -0.78
N PRO A 58 -10.22 2.48 -0.85
CA PRO A 58 -11.23 2.45 0.19
C PRO A 58 -11.71 1.02 0.49
N CYS A 59 -11.62 0.60 1.76
CA CYS A 59 -11.91 -0.79 2.17
C CYS A 59 -13.32 -0.99 2.74
N ARG A 60 -14.12 0.07 2.99
CA ARG A 60 -15.38 -0.06 3.73
C ARG A 60 -16.44 -0.88 2.98
N ALA A 61 -16.46 -0.85 1.66
CA ALA A 61 -17.35 -1.69 0.83
C ALA A 61 -16.90 -3.16 0.74
N TRP A 62 -15.68 -3.46 1.16
CA TRP A 62 -15.02 -4.76 0.98
C TRP A 62 -14.73 -5.51 2.27
N GLY A 63 -14.72 -4.83 3.42
CA GLY A 63 -14.39 -5.43 4.72
C GLY A 63 -15.43 -6.45 5.21
N LYS A 64 -15.09 -7.21 6.26
CA LYS A 64 -16.01 -8.17 6.91
C LYS A 64 -17.34 -7.53 7.33
N LEU A 65 -17.30 -6.27 7.76
CA LEU A 65 -18.46 -5.50 8.22
C LEU A 65 -19.04 -4.60 7.11
N SER A 66 -18.79 -4.91 5.84
CA SER A 66 -19.27 -4.11 4.69
C SER A 66 -20.80 -3.95 4.66
N HIS A 67 -21.56 -4.90 5.19
CA HIS A 67 -23.02 -4.83 5.30
C HIS A 67 -23.51 -3.75 6.27
N MET A 68 -22.66 -3.31 7.22
CA MET A 68 -22.95 -2.22 8.15
C MET A 68 -22.31 -0.90 7.73
N ALA A 69 -21.48 -0.92 6.69
CA ALA A 69 -20.80 0.26 6.20
C ALA A 69 -21.70 1.07 5.28
N LYS A 70 -21.43 2.38 5.21
CA LYS A 70 -22.07 3.29 4.27
C LYS A 70 -21.01 3.78 3.27
N PRO A 71 -20.63 2.98 2.25
CA PRO A 71 -19.69 3.40 1.23
C PRO A 71 -20.31 4.55 0.42
N ARG A 72 -19.47 5.42 -0.13
CA ARG A 72 -19.90 6.44 -1.09
C ARG A 72 -20.28 5.76 -2.40
N GLU A 73 -21.08 6.43 -3.20
CA GLU A 73 -21.38 6.00 -4.57
C GLU A 73 -20.06 5.77 -5.35
N GLY A 74 -19.98 4.68 -6.10
CA GLY A 74 -18.79 4.31 -6.87
C GLY A 74 -17.57 3.82 -6.04
N GLU A 75 -17.54 4.00 -4.71
CA GLU A 75 -16.39 3.67 -3.87
C GLU A 75 -15.94 2.20 -4.00
N LYS A 76 -16.90 1.30 -4.20
CA LYS A 76 -16.61 -0.13 -4.39
C LYS A 76 -15.74 -0.39 -5.63
N ALA A 77 -15.99 0.34 -6.72
CA ALA A 77 -15.25 0.19 -7.96
C ALA A 77 -13.79 0.67 -7.86
N LEU A 78 -13.49 1.62 -6.96
CA LEU A 78 -12.15 2.17 -6.80
C LEU A 78 -11.11 1.11 -6.42
N ALA A 79 -11.48 0.12 -5.60
CA ALA A 79 -10.55 -0.94 -5.21
C ALA A 79 -10.26 -1.90 -6.39
N LEU A 80 -11.25 -2.20 -7.23
CA LEU A 80 -11.04 -3.00 -8.44
C LEU A 80 -10.17 -2.24 -9.46
N TRP A 81 -10.42 -0.94 -9.62
CA TRP A 81 -9.59 -0.08 -10.45
C TRP A 81 -8.13 -0.06 -9.96
N ALA A 82 -7.90 0.06 -8.64
CA ALA A 82 -6.57 0.03 -8.05
C ALA A 82 -5.84 -1.30 -8.31
N VAL A 83 -6.54 -2.43 -8.28
CA VAL A 83 -5.97 -3.73 -8.70
C VAL A 83 -5.49 -3.67 -10.15
N GLY A 84 -6.31 -3.13 -11.06
CA GLY A 84 -5.93 -2.95 -12.47
C GLY A 84 -4.71 -2.06 -12.65
N VAL A 85 -4.61 -0.97 -11.88
CA VAL A 85 -3.44 -0.07 -11.90
C VAL A 85 -2.17 -0.79 -11.44
N VAL A 86 -2.21 -1.54 -10.33
CA VAL A 86 -1.06 -2.31 -9.82
C VAL A 86 -0.64 -3.39 -10.82
N ARG A 87 -1.59 -4.09 -11.45
CA ARG A 87 -1.28 -5.10 -12.48
C ARG A 87 -0.60 -4.47 -13.71
N LYS A 88 -1.06 -3.30 -14.13
CA LYS A 88 -0.53 -2.61 -15.32
C LYS A 88 0.82 -1.94 -15.08
N ASN A 89 1.03 -1.33 -13.91
CA ASN A 89 2.16 -0.44 -13.65
C ASN A 89 3.18 -1.04 -12.67
N LYS A 90 2.98 -2.26 -12.18
CA LYS A 90 3.66 -2.84 -11.02
C LYS A 90 3.27 -2.11 -9.72
N GLY A 91 3.68 -2.62 -8.56
CA GLY A 91 3.45 -1.94 -7.28
C GLY A 91 2.82 -2.81 -6.21
N ILE A 92 2.24 -2.13 -5.22
CA ILE A 92 1.68 -2.73 -4.01
C ILE A 92 0.24 -2.25 -3.83
N LEU A 93 -0.68 -3.18 -3.61
CA LEU A 93 -2.04 -2.87 -3.13
C LEU A 93 -2.17 -3.35 -1.69
N GLU A 94 -2.47 -2.43 -0.78
CA GLU A 94 -2.71 -2.70 0.63
C GLU A 94 -4.20 -2.78 0.91
N HIS A 95 -4.65 -3.85 1.60
CA HIS A 95 -6.04 -3.98 2.04
C HIS A 95 -6.17 -4.83 3.31
N PRO A 96 -7.20 -4.63 4.14
CA PRO A 96 -7.38 -5.43 5.36
C PRO A 96 -7.48 -6.94 5.07
N ASN A 97 -6.86 -7.77 5.93
CA ASN A 97 -7.06 -9.20 5.89
C ASN A 97 -8.54 -9.54 6.16
N GLY A 98 -9.15 -10.32 5.32
CA GLY A 98 -10.59 -10.63 5.33
C GLY A 98 -11.42 -9.70 4.46
N SER A 99 -10.77 -8.89 3.61
CA SER A 99 -11.42 -8.19 2.52
C SER A 99 -11.98 -9.17 1.48
N LYS A 100 -13.21 -8.92 1.03
CA LYS A 100 -13.85 -9.65 -0.06
C LYS A 100 -13.24 -9.31 -1.43
N LEU A 101 -12.39 -8.27 -1.51
CA LEU A 101 -11.72 -7.84 -2.73
C LEU A 101 -10.87 -8.95 -3.33
N TRP A 102 -10.13 -9.71 -2.50
CA TRP A 102 -9.27 -10.80 -2.98
C TRP A 102 -10.03 -11.81 -3.83
N LYS A 103 -11.17 -12.29 -3.32
CA LYS A 103 -12.03 -13.21 -4.07
C LYS A 103 -12.64 -12.55 -5.31
N ALA A 104 -13.08 -11.30 -5.20
CA ALA A 104 -13.76 -10.60 -6.30
C ALA A 104 -12.83 -10.25 -7.47
N ALA A 105 -11.55 -9.98 -7.19
CA ALA A 105 -10.54 -9.63 -8.18
C ALA A 105 -9.64 -10.81 -8.58
N GLY A 106 -9.89 -12.03 -8.04
CA GLY A 106 -9.07 -13.20 -8.32
C GLY A 106 -7.61 -13.03 -7.90
N LEU A 107 -7.37 -12.39 -6.72
CA LEU A 107 -6.02 -12.18 -6.24
C LEU A 107 -5.47 -13.46 -5.57
N PRO A 108 -4.20 -13.83 -5.83
CA PRO A 108 -3.59 -15.05 -5.34
C PRO A 108 -3.43 -15.05 -3.81
N ARG A 109 -3.34 -16.24 -3.23
CA ARG A 109 -3.12 -16.47 -1.80
C ARG A 109 -2.05 -17.52 -1.58
N GLY A 110 -1.42 -17.50 -0.41
CA GLY A 110 -0.38 -18.46 -0.04
C GLY A 110 0.80 -18.44 -1.01
N GLU A 111 1.11 -19.59 -1.64
CA GLU A 111 2.22 -19.71 -2.58
C GLU A 111 1.82 -19.41 -4.04
N GLU A 112 0.56 -19.14 -4.30
CA GLU A 112 0.07 -18.85 -5.65
C GLU A 112 0.67 -17.54 -6.21
N VAL A 113 0.86 -17.52 -7.53
CA VAL A 113 1.25 -16.36 -8.33
C VAL A 113 0.25 -16.26 -9.48
N ASP A 114 -0.26 -15.09 -9.77
CA ASP A 114 -1.21 -14.88 -10.87
C ASP A 114 -0.51 -14.63 -12.22
N GLU A 115 -1.29 -14.51 -13.30
CA GLU A 115 -0.82 -14.25 -14.66
C GLU A 115 -0.05 -12.94 -14.84
N TYR A 116 -0.14 -12.02 -13.86
CA TYR A 116 0.60 -10.74 -13.84
C TYR A 116 1.93 -10.85 -13.07
N GLY A 117 2.31 -12.07 -12.63
CA GLY A 117 3.44 -12.27 -11.72
C GLY A 117 3.18 -11.75 -10.30
N GLY A 118 1.91 -11.49 -10.00
CA GLY A 118 1.50 -10.96 -8.70
C GLY A 118 1.36 -12.05 -7.64
N PHE A 119 1.74 -11.74 -6.42
CA PHE A 119 1.58 -12.60 -5.25
C PHE A 119 1.08 -11.81 -4.03
N THR A 120 0.63 -12.52 -3.00
CA THR A 120 0.14 -11.89 -1.77
C THR A 120 1.00 -12.30 -0.58
N ILE A 121 1.37 -11.30 0.23
CA ILE A 121 1.90 -11.54 1.57
C ILE A 121 0.92 -11.02 2.62
N GLU A 122 0.93 -11.65 3.81
CA GLU A 122 0.16 -11.22 4.97
C GLU A 122 1.10 -10.60 5.98
N ILE A 123 0.76 -9.41 6.48
CA ILE A 123 1.48 -8.72 7.55
C ILE A 123 0.54 -8.33 8.69
N ASP A 124 1.10 -8.02 9.86
CA ASP A 124 0.39 -7.27 10.89
C ASP A 124 1.04 -5.89 11.03
N GLN A 125 0.29 -4.82 10.76
CA GLN A 125 0.82 -3.45 10.88
C GLN A 125 1.26 -3.13 12.32
N TYR A 126 0.82 -3.90 13.31
CA TYR A 126 1.28 -3.78 14.69
C TYR A 126 2.78 -4.05 14.83
N ASP A 127 3.33 -4.95 14.03
CA ASP A 127 4.76 -5.25 13.97
C ASP A 127 5.57 -4.05 13.41
N PHE A 128 4.93 -3.21 12.62
CA PHE A 128 5.48 -1.98 12.04
C PHE A 128 5.24 -0.73 12.90
N GLY A 129 4.68 -0.88 14.11
CA GLY A 129 4.45 0.24 15.04
C GLY A 129 3.04 0.84 14.98
N HIS A 130 2.07 0.19 14.31
CA HIS A 130 0.67 0.60 14.42
C HIS A 130 0.16 0.45 15.87
N VAL A 131 -0.74 1.34 16.30
CA VAL A 131 -1.25 1.39 17.69
C VAL A 131 -2.15 0.20 18.08
N ALA A 132 -2.54 -0.62 17.12
CA ALA A 132 -3.39 -1.81 17.31
C ALA A 132 -3.02 -2.90 16.31
N PRO A 133 -3.22 -4.19 16.62
CA PRO A 133 -3.13 -5.27 15.64
C PRO A 133 -4.05 -4.98 14.43
N LYS A 134 -3.44 -4.92 13.25
CA LYS A 134 -4.14 -4.63 11.98
C LYS A 134 -3.60 -5.57 10.90
N LYS A 135 -4.17 -6.77 10.85
CA LYS A 135 -3.80 -7.76 9.83
C LYS A 135 -4.18 -7.28 8.43
N THR A 136 -3.22 -7.33 7.55
CA THR A 136 -3.25 -6.66 6.25
C THR A 136 -2.70 -7.61 5.19
N LEU A 137 -3.30 -7.55 4.00
CA LEU A 137 -2.82 -8.23 2.82
C LEU A 137 -2.16 -7.22 1.90
N LEU A 138 -1.01 -7.60 1.37
CA LEU A 138 -0.30 -6.86 0.34
C LEU A 138 -0.28 -7.72 -0.93
N TYR A 139 -0.96 -7.26 -1.98
CA TYR A 139 -0.82 -7.81 -3.32
C TYR A 139 0.29 -7.04 -4.03
N ILE A 140 1.29 -7.75 -4.53
CA ILE A 140 2.54 -7.18 -5.04
C ILE A 140 2.78 -7.70 -6.44
N VAL A 141 3.06 -6.79 -7.39
CA VAL A 141 3.42 -7.10 -8.79
C VAL A 141 4.71 -6.38 -9.14
N GLY A 142 5.62 -7.05 -9.84
CA GLY A 142 6.84 -6.43 -10.38
C GLY A 142 8.12 -6.77 -9.62
N THR A 143 8.03 -7.62 -8.61
CA THR A 143 9.18 -8.21 -7.90
C THR A 143 8.86 -9.67 -7.54
N THR A 144 9.78 -10.37 -6.88
CA THR A 144 9.63 -11.76 -6.45
C THR A 144 9.66 -11.89 -4.92
N LYS A 145 9.13 -13.00 -4.38
CA LYS A 145 9.02 -13.20 -2.92
C LYS A 145 10.37 -13.15 -2.19
N ASP A 146 11.43 -13.61 -2.84
CA ASP A 146 12.79 -13.62 -2.29
C ASP A 146 13.43 -12.22 -2.22
N LYS A 147 12.96 -11.27 -3.03
CA LYS A 147 13.38 -9.86 -2.99
C LYS A 147 12.60 -9.01 -1.97
N ILE A 148 11.59 -9.58 -1.31
CA ILE A 148 10.85 -8.85 -0.28
C ILE A 148 11.76 -8.61 0.94
N PRO A 149 11.86 -7.37 1.44
CA PRO A 149 12.64 -7.09 2.65
C PRO A 149 12.18 -7.94 3.84
N THR A 150 13.12 -8.30 4.70
CA THR A 150 12.82 -9.05 5.93
C THR A 150 11.75 -8.35 6.76
N LEU A 151 10.70 -9.09 7.13
CA LEU A 151 9.65 -8.58 8.01
C LEU A 151 10.23 -8.26 9.40
N PRO A 152 9.74 -7.21 10.07
CA PRO A 152 10.14 -6.92 11.43
C PRO A 152 9.75 -8.07 12.38
N PRO A 153 10.42 -8.19 13.53
CA PRO A 153 10.02 -9.14 14.56
C PRO A 153 8.60 -8.85 15.04
N LYS A 154 7.86 -9.90 15.39
CA LYS A 154 6.48 -9.76 15.90
C LYS A 154 6.46 -8.91 17.16
N ASN A 155 5.55 -7.94 17.19
CA ASN A 155 5.30 -7.16 18.39
C ASN A 155 4.48 -8.00 19.40
N THR A 156 5.12 -8.40 20.48
CA THR A 156 4.52 -9.23 21.53
C THR A 156 3.88 -8.39 22.66
N ALA A 157 3.99 -7.07 22.61
CA ALA A 157 3.37 -6.20 23.60
C ALA A 157 1.85 -6.35 23.60
N LYS A 158 1.22 -6.28 24.78
CA LYS A 158 -0.23 -6.31 24.89
C LYS A 158 -0.81 -5.02 24.26
N PRO A 159 -1.69 -5.13 23.26
CA PRO A 159 -2.24 -3.95 22.64
C PRO A 159 -3.18 -3.19 23.59
N LEU A 160 -3.06 -1.88 23.60
CA LEU A 160 -3.96 -0.99 24.34
C LEU A 160 -5.18 -0.61 23.51
N ARG A 161 -5.14 -0.83 22.19
CA ARG A 161 -6.19 -0.49 21.24
C ARG A 161 -6.54 -1.65 20.33
N SER A 162 -7.74 -1.61 19.77
CA SER A 162 -8.20 -2.56 18.75
C SER A 162 -8.94 -1.87 17.62
N ILE A 163 -8.82 -2.39 16.41
CA ILE A 163 -9.47 -1.81 15.21
C ILE A 163 -10.99 -1.79 15.35
N ALA A 164 -11.59 -2.88 15.78
CA ALA A 164 -13.05 -3.06 15.88
C ALA A 164 -13.60 -2.99 17.31
N GLY A 165 -12.76 -2.84 18.34
CA GLY A 165 -13.19 -2.91 19.75
C GLY A 165 -13.46 -4.32 20.24
N ASN A 166 -12.94 -5.35 19.56
CA ASN A 166 -13.23 -6.77 19.81
C ASN A 166 -12.17 -7.49 20.66
N ILE A 167 -11.13 -6.79 21.11
CA ILE A 167 -10.09 -7.34 21.98
C ILE A 167 -10.39 -6.88 23.42
N LYS A 168 -10.62 -7.84 24.33
CA LYS A 168 -10.92 -7.55 25.74
C LYS A 168 -9.84 -6.68 26.40
N GLY A 169 -10.26 -5.64 27.06
CA GLY A 169 -9.35 -4.71 27.76
C GLY A 169 -8.67 -3.67 26.85
N THR A 170 -9.14 -3.51 25.63
CA THR A 170 -8.62 -2.49 24.70
C THR A 170 -9.66 -1.41 24.43
N VAL A 171 -9.19 -0.21 24.08
CA VAL A 171 -10.03 0.89 23.58
C VAL A 171 -10.12 0.81 22.05
N ARG A 172 -11.30 1.03 21.48
CA ARG A 172 -11.50 1.07 20.03
C ARG A 172 -10.69 2.21 19.42
N CYS A 173 -10.02 1.93 18.31
CA CYS A 173 -9.32 2.94 17.51
C CYS A 173 -10.28 4.00 16.96
N THR A 174 -9.86 5.26 16.97
CA THR A 174 -10.49 6.34 16.18
C THR A 174 -10.41 6.03 14.68
N GLN A 175 -11.17 6.77 13.87
CA GLN A 175 -11.06 6.64 12.41
C GLN A 175 -9.63 6.93 11.93
N TYR A 176 -9.03 8.02 12.41
CA TYR A 176 -7.64 8.37 12.13
C TYR A 176 -6.69 7.18 12.38
N GLN A 177 -6.75 6.59 13.57
CA GLN A 177 -5.88 5.48 13.96
C GLN A 177 -6.09 4.22 13.11
N ARG A 178 -7.31 3.95 12.64
CA ARG A 178 -7.58 2.82 11.77
C ARG A 178 -7.02 2.99 10.35
N GLU A 179 -6.95 4.22 9.88
CA GLU A 179 -6.54 4.56 8.52
C GLU A 179 -5.08 5.01 8.43
N TYR A 180 -4.41 5.21 9.56
CA TYR A 180 -3.01 5.60 9.63
C TYR A 180 -2.10 4.48 9.13
N THR A 181 -1.06 4.86 8.36
CA THR A 181 0.00 3.96 7.91
C THR A 181 1.28 4.29 8.69
N PRO A 182 1.88 3.34 9.46
CA PRO A 182 3.09 3.58 10.23
C PRO A 182 4.31 3.91 9.36
N ASP A 183 5.20 4.77 9.83
CA ASP A 183 6.41 5.17 9.10
C ASP A 183 7.31 3.98 8.71
N LYS A 184 7.46 2.99 9.61
CA LYS A 184 8.20 1.76 9.31
C LYS A 184 7.56 0.94 8.18
N LEU A 185 6.24 0.99 8.05
CA LEU A 185 5.53 0.32 6.95
C LEU A 185 5.70 1.11 5.64
N ILE A 186 5.70 2.44 5.71
CA ILE A 186 6.00 3.30 4.56
C ILE A 186 7.41 3.00 4.02
N ASP A 187 8.42 2.91 4.91
CA ASP A 187 9.78 2.56 4.52
C ASP A 187 9.87 1.13 3.93
N PHE A 188 9.12 0.18 4.48
CA PHE A 188 9.03 -1.17 3.94
C PHE A 188 8.44 -1.17 2.52
N PHE A 189 7.36 -0.43 2.27
CA PHE A 189 6.79 -0.29 0.93
C PHE A 189 7.77 0.36 -0.04
N ARG A 190 8.47 1.42 0.38
CA ARG A 190 9.50 2.06 -0.43
C ARG A 190 10.57 1.07 -0.89
N LYS A 191 11.10 0.26 0.04
CA LYS A 191 12.10 -0.77 -0.28
C LYS A 191 11.59 -1.83 -1.26
N ILE A 192 10.31 -2.21 -1.16
CA ILE A 192 9.70 -3.13 -2.13
C ILE A 192 9.63 -2.48 -3.51
N ILE A 193 9.19 -1.22 -3.61
CA ILE A 193 9.14 -0.50 -4.89
C ILE A 193 10.54 -0.38 -5.52
N GLU A 194 11.54 -0.01 -4.72
CA GLU A 194 12.93 0.08 -5.17
C GLU A 194 13.47 -1.27 -5.72
N SER A 195 13.01 -2.41 -5.19
CA SER A 195 13.38 -3.75 -5.70
C SER A 195 12.72 -4.12 -7.04
N MET A 196 11.81 -3.29 -7.57
CA MET A 196 11.13 -3.51 -8.85
C MET A 196 11.86 -2.88 -10.05
N GLU A 197 12.83 -2.00 -9.77
CA GLU A 197 13.61 -1.28 -10.79
C GLU A 197 14.81 -2.10 -11.31
N ASP A 198 15.16 -3.18 -10.61
CA ASP A 198 16.20 -4.15 -10.99
C ASP A 198 15.61 -5.31 -11.84
#